data_65a750a561eb4fa92307e6eefd91106c
#
_entry.id   65a750a561eb4fa92307e6eefd91106c
#
_cell.length_a   1.000
_cell.length_b   1.000
_cell.length_c   1.000
_cell.angle_alpha   90.00
_cell.angle_beta   90.00
_cell.angle_gamma   90.00
#
_symmetry.space_group_name_H-M   'P 1'
#
loop_
_entity.id
_entity.type
_entity.pdbx_description
1 polymer ?
#
loop_
_entity_poly.entity_id
_entity_poly.type
_entity_poly.pdbx_seq_one_letter_code
_entity_poly.pdbx_strand_id
1 'polypeptide(L)'
;MGHTVNSIIINAPYELVFDISNQIERWTELFGDEYAKADVLERKGNEITFRLTDEEGKSWVSKRWLYKELNFAYAQRHDPLFPFKYMKIVWLYTKQDDGIKMTWIQDFELDAKFTKFTTQQIEGFVN
;
A
#
# COMPACT_ATOMS: atom_id res chain seq x y z
N MET A 1 16.87 -1.78 8.36
CA MET A 1 15.86 -0.91 7.74
C MET A 1 15.69 -1.31 6.28
N GLY A 2 14.45 -1.55 5.87
CA GLY A 2 14.14 -1.91 4.49
C GLY A 2 13.55 -0.75 3.73
N HIS A 3 13.84 -0.67 2.44
CA HIS A 3 13.36 0.39 1.57
C HIS A 3 13.17 -0.13 0.15
N THR A 4 11.98 0.10 -0.43
CA THR A 4 11.72 -0.27 -1.82
C THR A 4 11.05 0.88 -2.56
N VAL A 5 11.33 0.98 -3.86
CA VAL A 5 10.71 1.96 -4.75
C VAL A 5 10.27 1.24 -6.02
N ASN A 6 9.00 1.37 -6.37
CA ASN A 6 8.44 0.83 -7.60
C ASN A 6 7.57 1.85 -8.29
N SER A 7 7.43 1.73 -9.60
CA SER A 7 6.53 2.62 -10.35
C SER A 7 5.92 1.92 -11.54
N ILE A 8 4.78 2.45 -11.99
CA ILE A 8 4.08 2.01 -13.19
C ILE A 8 3.47 3.25 -13.86
N ILE A 9 3.40 3.24 -15.19
CA ILE A 9 2.73 4.29 -15.94
C ILE A 9 1.38 3.77 -16.40
N ILE A 10 0.32 4.52 -16.07
CA ILE A 10 -1.06 4.17 -16.41
C ILE A 10 -1.58 5.21 -17.38
N ASN A 11 -2.01 4.77 -18.57
CA ASN A 11 -2.53 5.67 -19.60
C ASN A 11 -4.01 5.96 -19.32
N ALA A 12 -4.25 6.87 -18.37
CA ALA A 12 -5.59 7.29 -17.96
C ALA A 12 -5.51 8.65 -17.27
N PRO A 13 -6.63 9.40 -17.17
CA PRO A 13 -6.64 10.67 -16.46
C PRO A 13 -6.29 10.50 -14.98
N TYR A 14 -5.64 11.51 -14.40
CA TYR A 14 -5.21 11.48 -13.01
C TYR A 14 -6.36 11.17 -12.04
N GLU A 15 -7.51 11.81 -12.19
CA GLU A 15 -8.63 11.59 -11.29
C GLU A 15 -9.06 10.13 -11.26
N LEU A 16 -9.12 9.48 -12.42
CA LEU A 16 -9.48 8.09 -12.53
C LEU A 16 -8.42 7.20 -11.87
N VAL A 17 -7.14 7.46 -12.15
CA VAL A 17 -6.04 6.67 -11.57
C VAL A 17 -6.04 6.80 -10.05
N PHE A 18 -6.14 8.03 -9.54
CA PHE A 18 -6.16 8.26 -8.10
C PHE A 18 -7.36 7.59 -7.43
N ASP A 19 -8.55 7.81 -7.97
CA ASP A 19 -9.77 7.28 -7.34
C ASP A 19 -9.80 5.75 -7.36
N ILE A 20 -9.46 5.12 -8.48
CA ILE A 20 -9.48 3.65 -8.57
C ILE A 20 -8.40 3.03 -7.68
N SER A 21 -7.19 3.58 -7.67
CA SER A 21 -6.09 3.05 -6.86
C SER A 21 -6.35 3.19 -5.36
N ASN A 22 -7.30 4.04 -4.96
CA ASN A 22 -7.67 4.24 -3.56
C ASN A 22 -9.04 3.65 -3.21
N GLN A 23 -9.66 2.92 -4.12
CA GLN A 23 -10.86 2.13 -3.83
C GLN A 23 -10.46 0.79 -3.23
N ILE A 24 -10.25 0.78 -1.92
CA ILE A 24 -9.74 -0.40 -1.21
C ILE A 24 -10.63 -1.64 -1.46
N GLU A 25 -11.92 -1.44 -1.55
CA GLU A 25 -12.89 -2.52 -1.79
C GLU A 25 -12.63 -3.28 -3.10
N ARG A 26 -11.95 -2.64 -4.05
CA ARG A 26 -11.63 -3.25 -5.35
C ARG A 26 -10.21 -3.81 -5.42
N TRP A 27 -9.46 -3.75 -4.33
CA TRP A 27 -8.08 -4.23 -4.34
C TRP A 27 -7.96 -5.72 -4.61
N THR A 28 -8.99 -6.51 -4.28
CA THR A 28 -8.99 -7.94 -4.62
C THR A 28 -9.06 -8.16 -6.14
N GLU A 29 -9.69 -7.24 -6.87
CA GLU A 29 -9.73 -7.28 -8.34
C GLU A 29 -8.43 -6.76 -8.95
N LEU A 30 -7.89 -5.67 -8.39
CA LEU A 30 -6.69 -5.00 -8.91
C LEU A 30 -5.40 -5.72 -8.53
N PHE A 31 -5.37 -6.30 -7.32
CA PHE A 31 -4.20 -6.96 -6.75
C PHE A 31 -4.56 -8.35 -6.22
N GLY A 32 -5.34 -9.11 -7.02
CA GLY A 32 -5.88 -10.40 -6.59
C GLY A 32 -4.85 -11.46 -6.23
N ASP A 33 -3.62 -11.31 -6.72
CA ASP A 33 -2.53 -12.22 -6.37
C ASP A 33 -1.98 -11.95 -4.97
N GLU A 34 -2.26 -10.80 -4.39
CA GLU A 34 -1.74 -10.39 -3.08
C GLU A 34 -2.80 -10.46 -1.98
N TYR A 35 -4.05 -10.16 -2.32
CA TYR A 35 -5.10 -10.03 -1.31
C TYR A 35 -6.32 -10.88 -1.64
N ALA A 36 -6.70 -11.76 -0.71
CA ALA A 36 -7.94 -12.54 -0.80
C ALA A 36 -9.14 -11.71 -0.39
N LYS A 37 -8.97 -10.77 0.55
CA LYS A 37 -10.03 -9.88 1.02
C LYS A 37 -9.49 -8.48 1.29
N ALA A 38 -10.33 -7.48 1.04
CA ALA A 38 -10.04 -6.08 1.35
C ALA A 38 -11.33 -5.45 1.89
N ASP A 39 -11.33 -5.11 3.17
CA ASP A 39 -12.52 -4.60 3.86
C ASP A 39 -12.25 -3.21 4.42
N VAL A 40 -13.10 -2.24 4.06
CA VAL A 40 -13.03 -0.91 4.65
C VAL A 40 -13.78 -0.93 5.96
N LEU A 41 -13.08 -0.61 7.05
CA LEU A 41 -13.64 -0.61 8.40
C LEU A 41 -14.22 0.74 8.77
N GLU A 42 -13.58 1.84 8.31
CA GLU A 42 -14.00 3.20 8.62
C GLU A 42 -13.47 4.17 7.58
N ARG A 43 -14.28 5.18 7.27
CA ARG A 43 -13.87 6.33 6.46
C ARG A 43 -14.18 7.60 7.24
N LYS A 44 -13.18 8.45 7.40
CA LYS A 44 -13.31 9.70 8.14
C LYS A 44 -12.53 10.80 7.43
N GLY A 45 -13.23 11.68 6.70
CA GLY A 45 -12.56 12.67 5.88
C GLY A 45 -11.70 12.01 4.82
N ASN A 46 -10.40 12.32 4.83
CA ASN A 46 -9.44 11.72 3.90
C ASN A 46 -8.75 10.48 4.48
N GLU A 47 -9.16 10.02 5.65
CA GLU A 47 -8.58 8.86 6.33
C GLU A 47 -9.43 7.62 6.09
N ILE A 48 -8.79 6.52 5.72
CA ILE A 48 -9.42 5.22 5.53
C ILE A 48 -8.74 4.21 6.43
N THR A 49 -9.52 3.52 7.27
CA THR A 49 -9.04 2.37 8.05
C THR A 49 -9.58 1.11 7.38
N PHE A 50 -8.70 0.18 7.07
CA PHE A 50 -9.09 -1.01 6.32
C PHE A 50 -8.30 -2.24 6.76
N ARG A 51 -8.87 -3.41 6.47
CA ARG A 51 -8.24 -4.71 6.73
C ARG A 51 -7.95 -5.40 5.40
N LEU A 52 -6.73 -5.89 5.27
CA LEU A 52 -6.34 -6.74 4.14
C LEU A 52 -6.11 -8.15 4.65
N THR A 53 -6.50 -9.14 3.84
CA THR A 53 -6.31 -10.56 4.17
C THR A 53 -5.62 -11.21 2.98
N ASP A 54 -4.55 -11.96 3.24
CA ASP A 54 -3.81 -12.67 2.20
C ASP A 54 -4.40 -14.06 1.92
N GLU A 55 -3.83 -14.77 0.97
CA GLU A 55 -4.29 -16.09 0.55
C GLU A 55 -4.18 -17.15 1.67
N GLU A 56 -3.30 -16.93 2.64
CA GLU A 56 -3.11 -17.84 3.76
C GLU A 56 -4.05 -17.55 4.92
N GLY A 57 -4.91 -16.54 4.78
CA GLY A 57 -5.85 -16.15 5.83
C GLY A 57 -5.28 -15.20 6.87
N LYS A 58 -4.05 -14.73 6.68
CA LYS A 58 -3.46 -13.74 7.57
C LYS A 58 -4.01 -12.36 7.23
N SER A 59 -4.36 -11.59 8.24
CA SER A 59 -4.91 -10.27 8.04
C SER A 59 -4.21 -9.22 8.89
N TRP A 60 -4.30 -7.98 8.43
CA TRP A 60 -3.77 -6.83 9.17
C TRP A 60 -4.61 -5.60 8.87
N VAL A 61 -4.60 -4.66 9.81
CA VAL A 61 -5.30 -3.39 9.68
C VAL A 61 -4.29 -2.31 9.34
N SER A 62 -4.65 -1.48 8.38
CA SER A 62 -3.84 -0.34 7.96
C SER A 62 -4.68 0.93 7.92
N LYS A 63 -4.01 2.06 7.97
CA LYS A 63 -4.64 3.36 7.77
C LYS A 63 -4.01 4.04 6.58
N ARG A 64 -4.83 4.76 5.81
CA ARG A 64 -4.43 5.44 4.60
C ARG A 64 -5.01 6.84 4.59
N TRP A 65 -4.17 7.82 4.28
CA TRP A 65 -4.58 9.22 4.17
C TRP A 65 -4.43 9.67 2.73
N LEU A 66 -5.49 10.25 2.17
CA LEU A 66 -5.56 10.65 0.77
C LEU A 66 -5.35 12.15 0.64
N TYR A 67 -4.39 12.54 -0.18
CA TYR A 67 -4.09 13.95 -0.46
C TYR A 67 -4.15 14.16 -1.97
N LYS A 68 -5.36 14.01 -2.54
CA LYS A 68 -5.60 14.07 -3.97
C LYS A 68 -5.11 15.36 -4.60
N GLU A 69 -5.30 16.49 -3.91
CA GLU A 69 -4.89 17.80 -4.39
C GLU A 69 -3.37 17.99 -4.40
N LEU A 70 -2.66 17.18 -3.64
CA LEU A 70 -1.21 17.22 -3.56
C LEU A 70 -0.55 16.05 -4.31
N ASN A 71 -1.37 15.24 -4.99
CA ASN A 71 -0.92 14.12 -5.82
C ASN A 71 -0.19 13.03 -5.06
N PHE A 72 -0.62 12.74 -3.83
CA PHE A 72 -0.07 11.60 -3.08
C PHE A 72 -1.07 11.00 -2.11
N ALA A 73 -0.75 9.79 -1.65
CA ALA A 73 -1.43 9.12 -0.55
C ALA A 73 -0.37 8.50 0.36
N TYR A 74 -0.68 8.40 1.64
CA TYR A 74 0.24 7.85 2.64
C TYR A 74 -0.48 6.76 3.42
N ALA A 75 0.22 5.66 3.71
CA ALA A 75 -0.36 4.54 4.44
C ALA A 75 0.61 4.00 5.48
N GLN A 76 0.05 3.46 6.57
CA GLN A 76 0.79 2.77 7.62
C GLN A 76 0.08 1.49 7.98
N ARG A 77 0.85 0.42 8.20
CA ARG A 77 0.33 -0.79 8.80
C ARG A 77 0.21 -0.59 10.31
N HIS A 78 -0.88 -1.04 10.90
CA HIS A 78 -1.15 -0.85 12.33
C HIS A 78 -1.21 -2.14 13.14
N ASP A 79 -2.11 -3.07 12.81
CA ASP A 79 -2.39 -4.20 13.69
C ASP A 79 -2.79 -5.45 12.90
N PRO A 80 -2.12 -6.59 13.08
CA PRO A 80 -0.87 -6.74 13.80
C PRO A 80 0.30 -6.12 13.03
N LEU A 81 1.19 -5.48 13.72
CA LEU A 81 2.36 -4.86 13.10
C LEU A 81 3.47 -5.90 12.85
N PHE A 82 3.60 -6.88 13.74
CA PHE A 82 4.57 -7.97 13.56
C PHE A 82 4.36 -8.66 12.20
N PRO A 83 5.38 -8.98 11.42
CA PRO A 83 6.80 -9.00 11.79
C PRO A 83 7.55 -7.68 11.65
N PHE A 84 6.85 -6.59 11.44
CA PHE A 84 7.45 -5.27 11.26
C PHE A 84 7.49 -4.50 12.57
N LYS A 85 8.51 -3.71 12.77
CA LYS A 85 8.58 -2.70 13.81
C LYS A 85 7.77 -1.47 13.35
N TYR A 86 7.89 -1.15 12.05
CA TYR A 86 7.01 -0.21 11.36
C TYR A 86 6.96 -0.58 9.88
N MET A 87 5.90 -0.16 9.20
CA MET A 87 5.72 -0.33 7.76
C MET A 87 4.95 0.87 7.25
N LYS A 88 5.56 1.67 6.40
CA LYS A 88 5.00 2.91 5.86
C LYS A 88 5.14 2.93 4.35
N ILE A 89 4.11 3.43 3.66
CA ILE A 89 4.08 3.49 2.20
C ILE A 89 3.63 4.88 1.77
N VAL A 90 4.37 5.48 0.84
CA VAL A 90 3.94 6.71 0.17
C VAL A 90 3.65 6.38 -1.29
N TRP A 91 2.49 6.79 -1.78
CA TRP A 91 2.10 6.64 -3.19
C TRP A 91 2.10 8.03 -3.82
N LEU A 92 2.97 8.23 -4.82
CA LEU A 92 3.11 9.48 -5.55
C LEU A 92 2.50 9.33 -6.94
N TYR A 93 1.78 10.35 -7.39
CA TYR A 93 1.16 10.37 -8.71
C TYR A 93 1.76 11.53 -9.49
N THR A 94 2.48 11.22 -10.58
CA THR A 94 3.18 12.21 -11.39
C THR A 94 2.63 12.20 -12.79
N LYS A 95 2.22 13.36 -13.30
CA LYS A 95 1.70 13.49 -14.65
C LYS A 95 2.86 13.39 -15.64
N GLN A 96 2.67 12.57 -16.68
CA GLN A 96 3.63 12.38 -17.76
C GLN A 96 2.91 12.39 -19.10
N ASP A 97 3.67 12.49 -20.21
CA ASP A 97 3.10 12.60 -21.54
C ASP A 97 2.17 11.43 -21.88
N ASP A 98 2.51 10.22 -21.43
CA ASP A 98 1.77 8.99 -21.74
C ASP A 98 0.76 8.60 -20.65
N GLY A 99 0.50 9.48 -19.67
CA GLY A 99 -0.44 9.18 -18.61
C GLY A 99 0.06 9.57 -17.24
N ILE A 100 -0.24 8.76 -16.25
CA ILE A 100 0.14 9.02 -14.86
C ILE A 100 1.17 7.98 -14.41
N LYS A 101 2.29 8.46 -13.91
CA LYS A 101 3.28 7.59 -13.26
C LYS A 101 2.90 7.47 -11.79
N MET A 102 2.53 6.27 -11.38
CA MET A 102 2.24 5.96 -9.99
C MET A 102 3.49 5.30 -9.39
N THR A 103 4.04 5.92 -8.34
CA THR A 103 5.25 5.45 -7.67
C THR A 103 4.90 5.13 -6.23
N TRP A 104 5.27 3.95 -5.74
CA TRP A 104 5.11 3.63 -4.33
C TRP A 104 6.46 3.39 -3.69
N ILE A 105 6.65 4.03 -2.54
CA ILE A 105 7.88 3.99 -1.76
C ILE A 105 7.53 3.36 -0.42
N GLN A 106 8.18 2.26 -0.09
CA GLN A 106 7.93 1.52 1.13
C GLN A 106 9.15 1.55 2.03
N ASP A 107 8.94 1.93 3.28
CA ASP A 107 9.97 1.90 4.31
C ASP A 107 9.48 1.03 5.45
N PHE A 108 10.35 0.13 5.91
CA PHE A 108 9.99 -0.76 7.00
C PHE A 108 11.23 -1.17 7.81
N GLU A 109 10.98 -1.67 9.02
CA GLU A 109 11.99 -2.30 9.85
C GLU A 109 11.38 -3.56 10.43
N LEU A 110 12.14 -4.66 10.43
CA LEU A 110 11.69 -5.91 11.00
C LEU A 110 11.86 -5.90 12.51
N ASP A 111 10.90 -6.52 13.21
CA ASP A 111 11.00 -6.73 14.65
C ASP A 111 12.20 -7.64 14.94
N ALA A 112 12.97 -7.32 15.99
CA ALA A 112 14.16 -8.09 16.35
C ALA A 112 13.85 -9.56 16.66
N LYS A 113 12.61 -9.87 17.02
CA LYS A 113 12.16 -11.24 17.30
C LYS A 113 11.87 -12.04 16.02
N PHE A 114 11.77 -11.37 14.87
CA PHE A 114 11.51 -12.04 13.61
C PHE A 114 12.81 -12.47 12.97
N THR A 115 13.03 -13.78 12.88
CA THR A 115 14.28 -14.34 12.34
C THR A 115 14.07 -15.22 11.11
N LYS A 116 12.82 -15.38 10.66
CA LYS A 116 12.48 -16.24 9.52
C LYS A 116 13.06 -15.74 8.20
N PHE A 117 13.04 -14.41 8.00
CA PHE A 117 13.57 -13.77 6.80
C PHE A 117 14.40 -12.55 7.16
N THR A 118 15.38 -12.23 6.31
CA THR A 118 16.16 -11.00 6.45
C THR A 118 15.39 -9.81 5.87
N THR A 119 15.81 -8.60 6.23
CA THR A 119 15.24 -7.38 5.64
C THR A 119 15.32 -7.42 4.10
N GLN A 120 16.44 -7.88 3.57
CA GLN A 120 16.66 -7.96 2.12
C GLN A 120 15.68 -8.92 1.44
N GLN A 121 15.39 -10.05 2.09
CA GLN A 121 14.41 -11.01 1.56
C GLN A 121 13.00 -10.43 1.55
N ILE A 122 12.63 -9.69 2.61
CA ILE A 122 11.31 -9.05 2.68
C ILE A 122 11.19 -7.95 1.61
N GLU A 123 12.26 -7.19 1.35
CA GLU A 123 12.25 -6.20 0.26
C GLU A 123 11.88 -6.83 -1.08
N GLY A 124 12.37 -8.04 -1.33
CA GLY A 124 12.00 -8.78 -2.53
C GLY A 124 10.54 -9.22 -2.57
N PHE A 125 9.92 -9.48 -1.43
CA PHE A 125 8.51 -9.90 -1.35
C PHE A 125 7.54 -8.74 -1.52
N VAL A 126 7.86 -7.54 -0.99
CA VAL A 126 6.95 -6.40 -1.03
C VAL A 126 7.15 -5.51 -2.24
N ASN A 127 8.11 -5.82 -3.05
CA ASN A 127 8.47 -4.98 -4.19
C ASN A 127 7.63 -5.28 -5.44
#